data_ee247dbc2fb85b439567790b5792e0aa
#
_entry.id   ee247dbc2fb85b439567790b5792e0aa
#
_cell.length_a   1.000
_cell.length_b   1.000
_cell.length_c   1.000
_cell.angle_alpha   90.00
_cell.angle_beta   90.00
_cell.angle_gamma   90.00
#
_symmetry.space_group_name_H-M   'P 1'
#
loop_
_entity.id
_entity.type
_entity.pdbx_description
1 polymer ?
#
loop_
_entity_poly.entity_id
_entity_poly.type
_entity_poly.pdbx_seq_one_letter_code
_entity_poly.pdbx_strand_id
1 'polypeptide(L)'
;MPETQATTMTPAKYQNILFDIEGQIAIVTLNRPQRRNALSLELMTELIECLNEIGRDRTLRVVLLRAAGKVFSSGHDLSEMVGRDINEYRQVFDVCTELMTRVQSIPQPVIAEVQGIATAAECQMVATCDLAVASDQAAFATPGVKIGLFCTTPMVALSRAVGRKRALQMLLTGEMVSAVTAAEWGLINMVVPAEELAQQCHNFATRIAEASSLTVALGKQAFYTQIDLDQPKAYAYAKEVMSMNALAADAQEGISAFLEKRRACWTGR
;
A
#
# COMPACT_ATOMS: atom_id res chain seq x y z
N MET A 1 31.24 -22.48 -0.46
CA MET A 1 30.39 -21.33 -0.16
C MET A 1 30.12 -20.64 -1.48
N PRO A 2 28.94 -20.72 -2.11
CA PRO A 2 28.65 -19.88 -3.25
C PRO A 2 28.18 -18.52 -2.72
N GLU A 3 28.85 -17.47 -3.17
CA GLU A 3 28.47 -16.06 -2.96
C GLU A 3 27.08 -15.79 -3.54
N THR A 4 26.19 -15.30 -2.72
CA THR A 4 24.87 -14.83 -3.11
C THR A 4 25.09 -13.57 -3.94
N GLN A 5 25.01 -13.66 -5.25
CA GLN A 5 24.97 -12.49 -6.12
C GLN A 5 23.62 -11.79 -5.89
N ALA A 6 23.67 -10.66 -5.16
CA ALA A 6 22.60 -9.69 -5.17
C ALA A 6 22.45 -9.16 -6.60
N THR A 7 21.34 -9.46 -7.24
CA THR A 7 21.00 -8.89 -8.54
C THR A 7 20.61 -7.44 -8.31
N THR A 8 21.60 -6.56 -8.31
CA THR A 8 21.39 -5.10 -8.31
C THR A 8 20.81 -4.73 -9.68
N MET A 9 19.51 -4.49 -9.73
CA MET A 9 18.92 -3.75 -10.85
C MET A 9 19.54 -2.35 -10.91
N THR A 10 19.89 -1.91 -12.09
CA THR A 10 20.63 -0.68 -12.37
C THR A 10 19.99 0.53 -11.66
N PRO A 11 20.74 1.32 -10.86
CA PRO A 11 20.18 2.38 -9.99
C PRO A 11 19.62 3.61 -10.72
N ALA A 12 19.49 3.59 -12.02
CA ALA A 12 19.26 4.78 -12.85
C ALA A 12 17.86 4.90 -13.49
N LYS A 13 16.90 4.04 -13.15
CA LYS A 13 15.60 4.04 -13.85
C LYS A 13 14.63 5.10 -13.32
N TYR A 14 14.66 5.39 -12.03
CA TYR A 14 13.77 6.31 -11.36
C TYR A 14 14.55 7.46 -10.72
N GLN A 15 13.98 8.67 -10.74
CA GLN A 15 14.59 9.87 -10.15
C GLN A 15 14.06 10.16 -8.75
N ASN A 16 12.77 9.87 -8.55
CA ASN A 16 12.03 10.26 -7.35
C ASN A 16 11.74 9.08 -6.40
N ILE A 17 12.03 7.86 -6.83
CA ILE A 17 11.91 6.65 -6.00
C ILE A 17 13.18 5.81 -6.08
N LEU A 18 13.42 4.99 -5.04
CA LEU A 18 14.39 3.91 -5.08
C LEU A 18 13.63 2.58 -5.12
N PHE A 19 14.18 1.61 -5.84
CA PHE A 19 13.63 0.27 -5.94
C PHE A 19 14.71 -0.76 -5.63
N ASP A 20 14.42 -1.60 -4.65
CA ASP A 20 15.29 -2.68 -4.21
C ASP A 20 14.49 -3.99 -4.07
N ILE A 21 15.18 -5.12 -4.07
CA ILE A 21 14.59 -6.44 -3.86
C ILE A 21 15.35 -7.17 -2.77
N GLU A 22 14.64 -7.61 -1.74
CA GLU A 22 15.16 -8.46 -0.67
C GLU A 22 14.44 -9.82 -0.71
N GLY A 23 15.08 -10.83 -1.28
CA GLY A 23 14.46 -12.14 -1.49
C GLY A 23 13.22 -12.06 -2.39
N GLN A 24 12.03 -12.23 -1.83
CA GLN A 24 10.75 -12.13 -2.53
C GLN A 24 9.97 -10.84 -2.21
N ILE A 25 10.61 -9.91 -1.53
CA ILE A 25 10.00 -8.64 -1.11
C ILE A 25 10.55 -7.52 -1.99
N ALA A 26 9.65 -6.80 -2.66
CA ALA A 26 9.96 -5.56 -3.36
C ALA A 26 9.93 -4.40 -2.37
N ILE A 27 10.96 -3.56 -2.39
CA ILE A 27 11.08 -2.38 -1.54
C ILE A 27 11.05 -1.14 -2.42
N VAL A 28 9.98 -0.36 -2.29
CA VAL A 28 9.80 0.91 -3.01
C VAL A 28 9.93 2.04 -2.01
N THR A 29 10.90 2.93 -2.22
CA THR A 29 11.19 4.03 -1.30
C THR A 29 10.94 5.38 -1.99
N LEU A 30 10.03 6.18 -1.46
CA LEU A 30 9.87 7.58 -1.87
C LEU A 30 11.17 8.33 -1.57
N ASN A 31 11.78 9.00 -2.55
CA ASN A 31 13.12 9.57 -2.42
C ASN A 31 13.20 11.05 -2.83
N ARG A 32 12.30 11.85 -2.29
CA ARG A 32 12.34 13.33 -2.35
C ARG A 32 12.34 13.96 -0.94
N PRO A 33 13.25 13.55 0.00
CA PRO A 33 13.20 13.98 1.39
C PRO A 33 13.33 15.50 1.56
N GLN A 34 14.07 16.18 0.66
CA GLN A 34 14.20 17.65 0.61
C GLN A 34 12.87 18.36 0.29
N ARG A 35 11.93 17.68 -0.31
CA ARG A 35 10.55 18.12 -0.59
C ARG A 35 9.53 17.40 0.29
N ARG A 36 9.96 16.80 1.42
CA ARG A 36 9.12 16.02 2.33
C ARG A 36 8.34 14.91 1.59
N ASN A 37 8.97 14.31 0.58
CA ASN A 37 8.40 13.28 -0.28
C ASN A 37 7.04 13.66 -0.90
N ALA A 38 6.84 14.96 -1.20
CA ALA A 38 5.61 15.44 -1.80
C ALA A 38 5.36 14.75 -3.15
N LEU A 39 4.11 14.33 -3.37
CA LEU A 39 3.66 13.67 -4.58
C LEU A 39 3.58 14.67 -5.74
N SER A 40 4.64 14.76 -6.53
CA SER A 40 4.64 15.40 -7.83
C SER A 40 4.05 14.47 -8.88
N LEU A 41 3.65 15.03 -10.00
CA LEU A 41 3.15 14.25 -11.14
C LEU A 41 4.17 13.20 -11.60
N GLU A 42 5.45 13.60 -11.65
CA GLU A 42 6.56 12.71 -12.02
C GLU A 42 6.73 11.56 -11.02
N LEU A 43 6.76 11.83 -9.71
CA LEU A 43 6.89 10.80 -8.68
C LEU A 43 5.72 9.80 -8.74
N MET A 44 4.49 10.30 -8.90
CA MET A 44 3.31 9.42 -9.02
C MET A 44 3.38 8.53 -10.26
N THR A 45 3.85 9.07 -11.39
CA THR A 45 4.04 8.31 -12.64
C THR A 45 5.11 7.22 -12.47
N GLU A 46 6.26 7.54 -11.86
CA GLU A 46 7.30 6.57 -11.56
C GLU A 46 6.80 5.45 -10.64
N LEU A 47 6.00 5.78 -9.62
CA LEU A 47 5.38 4.79 -8.75
C LEU A 47 4.43 3.85 -9.51
N ILE A 48 3.60 4.39 -10.41
CA ILE A 48 2.70 3.59 -11.24
C ILE A 48 3.49 2.63 -12.13
N GLU A 49 4.55 3.11 -12.78
CA GLU A 49 5.43 2.29 -13.61
C GLU A 49 6.09 1.17 -12.79
N CYS A 50 6.66 1.52 -11.63
CA CYS A 50 7.29 0.56 -10.72
C CYS A 50 6.30 -0.51 -10.25
N LEU A 51 5.10 -0.12 -9.79
CA LEU A 51 4.06 -1.06 -9.37
C LEU A 51 3.57 -1.93 -10.53
N ASN A 52 3.51 -1.41 -11.76
CA ASN A 52 3.17 -2.20 -12.94
C ASN A 52 4.21 -3.30 -13.22
N GLU A 53 5.49 -3.00 -13.04
CA GLU A 53 6.56 -3.98 -13.21
C GLU A 53 6.51 -5.04 -12.12
N ILE A 54 6.39 -4.62 -10.86
CA ILE A 54 6.22 -5.53 -9.72
C ILE A 54 5.01 -6.46 -9.95
N GLY A 55 3.88 -5.91 -10.40
CA GLY A 55 2.66 -6.67 -10.64
C GLY A 55 2.80 -7.79 -11.71
N ARG A 56 3.77 -7.65 -12.62
CA ARG A 56 4.09 -8.66 -13.65
C ARG A 56 5.11 -9.69 -13.19
N ASP A 57 5.89 -9.36 -12.17
CA ASP A 57 6.95 -10.24 -11.67
C ASP A 57 6.37 -11.26 -10.68
N ARG A 58 6.31 -12.52 -11.13
CA ARG A 58 5.79 -13.63 -10.33
C ARG A 58 6.76 -14.11 -9.24
N THR A 59 7.98 -13.62 -9.21
CA THR A 59 8.95 -13.96 -8.16
C THR A 59 8.75 -13.10 -6.91
N LEU A 60 8.18 -11.90 -7.08
CA LEU A 60 7.87 -10.99 -5.99
C LEU A 60 6.53 -11.34 -5.33
N ARG A 61 6.49 -11.31 -4.03
CA ARG A 61 5.36 -11.76 -3.21
C ARG A 61 4.68 -10.63 -2.43
N VAL A 62 5.44 -9.62 -2.00
CA VAL A 62 4.97 -8.50 -1.17
C VAL A 62 5.71 -7.24 -1.57
N VAL A 63 5.08 -6.10 -1.41
CA VAL A 63 5.68 -4.77 -1.58
C VAL A 63 5.75 -4.09 -0.22
N LEU A 64 6.93 -3.56 0.14
CA LEU A 64 7.10 -2.58 1.20
C LEU A 64 7.20 -1.20 0.56
N LEU A 65 6.24 -0.32 0.86
CA LEU A 65 6.26 1.09 0.47
C LEU A 65 6.76 1.91 1.66
N ARG A 66 7.93 2.52 1.53
CA ARG A 66 8.55 3.35 2.56
C ARG A 66 9.04 4.68 2.01
N ALA A 67 9.61 5.53 2.85
CA ALA A 67 10.05 6.84 2.44
C ALA A 67 11.39 7.23 3.07
N ALA A 68 12.23 7.91 2.30
CA ALA A 68 13.50 8.45 2.79
C ALA A 68 13.28 9.67 3.69
N GLY A 69 14.13 9.83 4.71
CA GLY A 69 14.10 10.97 5.62
C GLY A 69 13.10 10.83 6.76
N LYS A 70 12.78 11.96 7.42
CA LYS A 70 11.98 11.98 8.66
C LYS A 70 10.46 11.98 8.43
N VAL A 71 10.03 12.45 7.26
CA VAL A 71 8.60 12.58 6.89
C VAL A 71 8.28 11.48 5.90
N PHE A 72 7.19 10.76 6.13
CA PHE A 72 6.74 9.78 5.15
C PHE A 72 6.35 10.51 3.86
N SER A 73 5.31 11.35 3.90
CA SER A 73 5.06 12.32 2.83
C SER A 73 4.06 13.39 3.24
N SER A 74 4.17 14.58 2.63
CA SER A 74 3.31 15.73 2.90
C SER A 74 2.08 15.83 1.97
N GLY A 75 1.81 14.81 1.14
CA GLY A 75 0.76 14.84 0.13
C GLY A 75 1.21 15.47 -1.20
N HIS A 76 0.28 15.97 -2.00
CA HIS A 76 0.61 16.56 -3.30
C HIS A 76 1.64 17.69 -3.22
N ASP A 77 2.48 17.79 -4.24
CA ASP A 77 3.40 18.93 -4.39
C ASP A 77 2.60 20.19 -4.75
N LEU A 78 2.36 21.04 -3.73
CA LEU A 78 1.54 22.23 -3.90
C LEU A 78 2.14 23.25 -4.90
N SER A 79 3.44 23.17 -5.20
CA SER A 79 4.05 24.01 -6.23
C SER A 79 3.54 23.68 -7.64
N GLU A 80 3.05 22.46 -7.84
CA GLU A 80 2.39 22.03 -9.08
C GLU A 80 0.89 22.35 -9.12
N MET A 81 0.33 22.87 -8.01
CA MET A 81 -1.12 23.09 -7.84
C MET A 81 -1.51 24.58 -7.97
N VAL A 82 -0.60 25.47 -8.28
CA VAL A 82 -0.89 26.92 -8.38
C VAL A 82 -0.97 27.33 -9.85
N GLY A 83 -2.01 28.13 -10.20
CA GLY A 83 -2.14 28.73 -11.52
C GLY A 83 -2.43 27.76 -12.66
N ARG A 84 -3.04 26.62 -12.37
CA ARG A 84 -3.40 25.60 -13.34
C ARG A 84 -4.82 25.81 -13.88
N ASP A 85 -5.06 25.32 -15.10
CA ASP A 85 -6.44 25.20 -15.63
C ASP A 85 -7.13 23.92 -15.11
N ILE A 86 -8.41 23.79 -15.41
CA ILE A 86 -9.22 22.65 -14.95
C ILE A 86 -8.72 21.30 -15.50
N ASN A 87 -8.14 21.26 -16.68
CA ASN A 87 -7.66 20.02 -17.29
C ASN A 87 -6.34 19.58 -16.67
N GLU A 88 -5.46 20.54 -16.35
CA GLU A 88 -4.22 20.28 -15.61
C GLU A 88 -4.52 19.74 -14.20
N TYR A 89 -5.51 20.31 -13.49
CA TYR A 89 -5.95 19.75 -12.20
C TYR A 89 -6.53 18.33 -12.35
N ARG A 90 -7.36 18.10 -13.36
CA ARG A 90 -7.88 16.76 -13.66
C ARG A 90 -6.75 15.78 -13.89
N GLN A 91 -5.74 16.12 -14.67
CA GLN A 91 -4.58 15.26 -14.91
C GLN A 91 -3.87 14.86 -13.60
N VAL A 92 -3.62 15.78 -12.69
CA VAL A 92 -2.99 15.48 -11.40
C VAL A 92 -3.83 14.50 -10.59
N PHE A 93 -5.15 14.72 -10.52
CA PHE A 93 -6.03 13.84 -9.75
C PHE A 93 -6.33 12.51 -10.45
N ASP A 94 -6.31 12.46 -11.77
CA ASP A 94 -6.42 11.23 -12.55
C ASP A 94 -5.21 10.33 -12.31
N VAL A 95 -3.99 10.86 -12.38
CA VAL A 95 -2.76 10.12 -12.09
C VAL A 95 -2.72 9.68 -10.61
N CYS A 96 -3.13 10.55 -9.67
CA CYS A 96 -3.26 10.16 -8.27
C CYS A 96 -4.26 9.01 -8.09
N THR A 97 -5.41 9.06 -8.74
CA THR A 97 -6.44 8.00 -8.68
C THR A 97 -5.94 6.71 -9.30
N GLU A 98 -5.24 6.80 -10.43
CA GLU A 98 -4.59 5.64 -11.05
C GLU A 98 -3.58 4.99 -10.10
N LEU A 99 -2.73 5.79 -9.45
CA LEU A 99 -1.76 5.29 -8.48
C LEU A 99 -2.45 4.52 -7.33
N MET A 100 -3.49 5.12 -6.72
CA MET A 100 -4.24 4.47 -5.63
C MET A 100 -4.89 3.15 -6.10
N THR A 101 -5.49 3.17 -7.28
CA THR A 101 -6.09 1.97 -7.88
C THR A 101 -5.02 0.91 -8.17
N ARG A 102 -3.82 1.32 -8.61
CA ARG A 102 -2.71 0.40 -8.89
C ARG A 102 -2.23 -0.32 -7.64
N VAL A 103 -2.10 0.38 -6.51
CA VAL A 103 -1.76 -0.23 -5.20
C VAL A 103 -2.70 -1.40 -4.87
N GLN A 104 -4.01 -1.25 -5.11
CA GLN A 104 -5.01 -2.28 -4.81
C GLN A 104 -5.10 -3.38 -5.89
N SER A 105 -4.77 -3.07 -7.16
CA SER A 105 -4.98 -3.99 -8.27
C SER A 105 -3.82 -4.93 -8.57
N ILE A 106 -2.59 -4.63 -8.14
CA ILE A 106 -1.47 -5.57 -8.28
C ILE A 106 -1.68 -6.81 -7.41
N PRO A 107 -1.21 -7.99 -7.85
CA PRO A 107 -1.40 -9.23 -7.11
C PRO A 107 -0.66 -9.28 -5.77
N GLN A 108 0.44 -8.55 -5.65
CA GLN A 108 1.22 -8.49 -4.42
C GLN A 108 0.55 -7.57 -3.38
N PRO A 109 0.40 -7.99 -2.12
CA PRO A 109 0.04 -7.08 -1.04
C PRO A 109 1.06 -5.95 -0.88
N VAL A 110 0.56 -4.73 -0.64
CA VAL A 110 1.36 -3.54 -0.40
C VAL A 110 1.24 -3.14 1.07
N ILE A 111 2.37 -3.06 1.75
CA ILE A 111 2.47 -2.67 3.16
C ILE A 111 3.12 -1.30 3.23
N ALA A 112 2.46 -0.32 3.82
CA ALA A 112 3.06 0.97 4.13
C ALA A 112 3.93 0.88 5.40
N GLU A 113 5.20 1.28 5.30
CA GLU A 113 6.17 1.41 6.39
C GLU A 113 6.29 2.89 6.75
N VAL A 114 5.53 3.35 7.76
CA VAL A 114 5.35 4.78 8.03
C VAL A 114 6.20 5.23 9.20
N GLN A 115 7.36 5.82 8.92
CA GLN A 115 8.29 6.29 9.96
C GLN A 115 7.92 7.64 10.57
N GLY A 116 7.06 8.42 9.93
CA GLY A 116 6.77 9.80 10.34
C GLY A 116 5.43 10.31 9.83
N ILE A 117 5.37 11.62 9.57
CA ILE A 117 4.13 12.28 9.16
C ILE A 117 3.67 11.83 7.76
N ALA A 118 2.40 11.46 7.63
CA ALA A 118 1.70 11.19 6.38
C ALA A 118 0.43 12.04 6.28
N THR A 119 0.40 13.02 5.35
CA THR A 119 -0.74 13.95 5.25
C THR A 119 -1.35 14.03 3.86
N ALA A 120 -2.61 14.46 3.80
CA ALA A 120 -3.39 14.69 2.57
C ALA A 120 -3.41 13.44 1.67
N ALA A 121 -2.92 13.52 0.42
CA ALA A 121 -2.87 12.40 -0.50
C ALA A 121 -1.98 11.24 -0.01
N GLU A 122 -1.05 11.49 0.92
CA GLU A 122 -0.25 10.40 1.47
C GLU A 122 -0.95 9.68 2.64
N CYS A 123 -1.77 10.38 3.42
CA CYS A 123 -2.71 9.73 4.32
C CYS A 123 -3.71 8.85 3.53
N GLN A 124 -4.11 9.30 2.32
CA GLN A 124 -4.87 8.48 1.36
C GLN A 124 -4.08 7.25 0.94
N MET A 125 -2.78 7.39 0.59
CA MET A 125 -1.92 6.27 0.19
C MET A 125 -1.83 5.21 1.28
N VAL A 126 -1.58 5.63 2.53
CA VAL A 126 -1.56 4.71 3.69
C VAL A 126 -2.90 4.00 3.85
N ALA A 127 -4.03 4.73 3.75
CA ALA A 127 -5.37 4.15 3.81
C ALA A 127 -5.70 3.23 2.61
N THR A 128 -5.00 3.38 1.49
CA THR A 128 -5.17 2.59 0.26
C THR A 128 -4.32 1.33 0.26
N CYS A 129 -3.15 1.35 0.90
CA CYS A 129 -2.31 0.16 1.06
C CYS A 129 -3.11 -0.97 1.75
N ASP A 130 -2.79 -2.21 1.40
CA ASP A 130 -3.47 -3.37 1.98
C ASP A 130 -3.26 -3.47 3.49
N LEU A 131 -2.06 -3.07 3.93
CA LEU A 131 -1.64 -3.07 5.33
C LEU A 131 -0.73 -1.87 5.60
N ALA A 132 -0.64 -1.47 6.88
CA ALA A 132 0.27 -0.42 7.29
C ALA A 132 0.82 -0.67 8.70
N VAL A 133 2.12 -0.44 8.85
CA VAL A 133 2.82 -0.43 10.14
C VAL A 133 3.43 0.96 10.32
N ALA A 134 3.26 1.55 11.47
CA ALA A 134 3.77 2.88 11.75
C ALA A 134 4.68 2.90 12.98
N SER A 135 5.66 3.78 12.94
CA SER A 135 6.41 4.18 14.12
C SER A 135 5.49 4.88 15.13
N ASP A 136 5.79 4.78 16.41
CA ASP A 136 5.13 5.52 17.49
C ASP A 136 5.23 7.05 17.34
N GLN A 137 6.19 7.51 16.52
CA GLN A 137 6.38 8.93 16.17
C GLN A 137 5.57 9.37 14.95
N ALA A 138 4.89 8.45 14.27
CA ALA A 138 4.10 8.77 13.09
C ALA A 138 2.80 9.52 13.45
N ALA A 139 2.34 10.34 12.51
CA ALA A 139 1.07 11.04 12.63
C ALA A 139 0.41 11.22 11.26
N PHE A 140 -0.91 11.25 11.27
CA PHE A 140 -1.75 11.25 10.07
C PHE A 140 -2.72 12.42 10.07
N ALA A 141 -2.95 13.05 8.91
CA ALA A 141 -3.97 14.10 8.80
C ALA A 141 -4.45 14.27 7.36
N THR A 142 -5.61 14.89 7.20
CA THR A 142 -6.14 15.40 5.92
C THR A 142 -6.35 16.90 5.99
N PRO A 143 -5.27 17.73 6.05
CA PRO A 143 -5.34 19.13 6.43
C PRO A 143 -5.76 20.08 5.31
N GLY A 144 -6.19 19.59 4.15
CA GLY A 144 -6.54 20.42 3.00
C GLY A 144 -7.56 21.52 3.30
N VAL A 145 -8.50 21.27 4.23
CA VAL A 145 -9.47 22.27 4.68
C VAL A 145 -8.81 23.55 5.21
N LYS A 146 -7.62 23.45 5.80
CA LYS A 146 -6.86 24.61 6.35
C LYS A 146 -6.28 25.53 5.28
N ILE A 147 -6.18 25.05 4.05
CA ILE A 147 -5.69 25.83 2.89
C ILE A 147 -6.78 26.06 1.82
N GLY A 148 -8.05 25.81 2.16
CA GLY A 148 -9.16 26.00 1.25
C GLY A 148 -9.34 24.91 0.19
N LEU A 149 -8.60 23.80 0.29
CA LEU A 149 -8.71 22.64 -0.61
C LEU A 149 -9.15 21.40 0.18
N PHE A 150 -10.44 21.09 0.14
CA PHE A 150 -10.96 19.92 0.85
C PHE A 150 -10.37 18.61 0.29
N CYS A 151 -9.96 17.70 1.15
CA CYS A 151 -9.35 16.42 0.77
C CYS A 151 -10.39 15.42 0.22
N THR A 152 -10.98 15.73 -0.95
CA THR A 152 -12.08 14.95 -1.56
C THR A 152 -11.62 13.60 -2.09
N THR A 153 -10.47 13.49 -2.74
CA THR A 153 -9.90 12.20 -3.15
C THR A 153 -9.41 11.38 -1.96
N PRO A 154 -8.71 11.95 -0.96
CA PRO A 154 -8.34 11.23 0.26
C PRO A 154 -9.52 10.67 1.05
N MET A 155 -10.68 11.34 1.05
CA MET A 155 -11.83 10.86 1.82
C MET A 155 -12.34 9.48 1.35
N VAL A 156 -12.07 9.10 0.08
CA VAL A 156 -12.55 7.83 -0.49
C VAL A 156 -11.91 6.64 0.25
N ALA A 157 -10.58 6.60 0.33
CA ALA A 157 -9.88 5.54 1.05
C ALA A 157 -10.06 5.67 2.57
N LEU A 158 -9.96 6.91 3.09
CA LEU A 158 -10.06 7.17 4.52
C LEU A 158 -11.40 6.72 5.12
N SER A 159 -12.53 7.03 4.46
CA SER A 159 -13.85 6.65 4.96
C SER A 159 -14.08 5.13 4.95
N ARG A 160 -13.41 4.41 4.04
CA ARG A 160 -13.44 2.94 3.99
C ARG A 160 -12.56 2.30 5.07
N ALA A 161 -11.45 2.96 5.44
CA ALA A 161 -10.55 2.47 6.48
C ALA A 161 -11.09 2.73 7.89
N VAL A 162 -11.42 3.98 8.24
CA VAL A 162 -11.72 4.37 9.63
C VAL A 162 -13.21 4.58 9.91
N GLY A 163 -14.06 4.45 8.90
CA GLY A 163 -15.49 4.68 9.01
C GLY A 163 -15.87 6.16 9.02
N ARG A 164 -17.16 6.42 8.81
CA ARG A 164 -17.70 7.74 8.47
C ARG A 164 -17.38 8.85 9.47
N LYS A 165 -17.56 8.62 10.78
CA LYS A 165 -17.41 9.68 11.80
C LYS A 165 -15.96 10.11 11.97
N ARG A 166 -15.03 9.15 12.05
CA ARG A 166 -13.59 9.39 12.20
C ARG A 166 -13.01 10.05 10.95
N ALA A 167 -13.42 9.59 9.77
CA ALA A 167 -13.04 10.22 8.51
C ALA A 167 -13.49 11.69 8.45
N LEU A 168 -14.75 11.99 8.75
CA LEU A 168 -15.25 13.37 8.77
C LEU A 168 -14.54 14.23 9.82
N GLN A 169 -14.20 13.70 10.98
CA GLN A 169 -13.40 14.41 11.97
C GLN A 169 -12.07 14.86 11.37
N MET A 170 -11.30 13.94 10.78
CA MET A 170 -10.02 14.27 10.14
C MET A 170 -10.18 15.29 9.01
N LEU A 171 -11.18 15.09 8.15
CA LEU A 171 -11.41 15.92 6.96
C LEU A 171 -11.87 17.34 7.29
N LEU A 172 -12.73 17.51 8.30
CA LEU A 172 -13.31 18.79 8.66
C LEU A 172 -12.41 19.62 9.56
N THR A 173 -11.60 18.98 10.42
CA THR A 173 -10.70 19.68 11.33
C THR A 173 -9.28 19.82 10.76
N GLY A 174 -8.85 18.89 9.94
CA GLY A 174 -7.47 18.81 9.45
C GLY A 174 -6.45 18.63 10.59
N GLU A 175 -6.89 18.09 11.73
CA GLU A 175 -6.03 17.85 12.89
C GLU A 175 -5.18 16.58 12.68
N MET A 176 -4.04 16.56 13.37
CA MET A 176 -3.16 15.41 13.37
C MET A 176 -3.70 14.31 14.29
N VAL A 177 -3.69 13.09 13.81
CA VAL A 177 -4.02 11.87 14.54
C VAL A 177 -2.72 11.11 14.81
N SER A 178 -2.47 10.74 16.07
CA SER A 178 -1.29 9.97 16.46
C SER A 178 -1.33 8.55 15.88
N ALA A 179 -0.17 7.89 15.80
CA ALA A 179 -0.08 6.49 15.36
C ALA A 179 -0.97 5.56 16.22
N VAL A 180 -0.96 5.75 17.54
CA VAL A 180 -1.80 4.96 18.47
C VAL A 180 -3.28 5.12 18.14
N THR A 181 -3.75 6.35 18.01
CA THR A 181 -5.14 6.62 17.64
C THR A 181 -5.49 6.12 16.24
N ALA A 182 -4.55 6.21 15.30
CA ALA A 182 -4.72 5.69 13.95
C ALA A 182 -4.89 4.16 13.94
N ALA A 183 -4.15 3.44 14.78
CA ALA A 183 -4.31 1.99 14.96
C ALA A 183 -5.66 1.65 15.61
N GLU A 184 -6.05 2.36 16.67
CA GLU A 184 -7.37 2.18 17.32
C GLU A 184 -8.54 2.43 16.34
N TRP A 185 -8.34 3.31 15.35
CA TRP A 185 -9.36 3.63 14.37
C TRP A 185 -9.37 2.68 13.16
N GLY A 186 -8.34 1.87 13.00
CA GLY A 186 -8.20 0.95 11.88
C GLY A 186 -7.57 1.56 10.62
N LEU A 187 -6.94 2.74 10.74
CA LEU A 187 -6.17 3.33 9.63
C LEU A 187 -4.88 2.55 9.36
N ILE A 188 -4.27 2.02 10.41
CA ILE A 188 -3.06 1.20 10.35
C ILE A 188 -3.23 -0.07 11.21
N ASN A 189 -2.42 -1.08 10.96
CA ASN A 189 -2.51 -2.38 11.62
C ASN A 189 -1.70 -2.44 12.93
N MET A 190 -0.57 -1.73 13.00
CA MET A 190 0.38 -1.88 14.09
C MET A 190 1.16 -0.59 14.34
N VAL A 191 1.46 -0.33 15.62
CA VAL A 191 2.39 0.72 16.06
C VAL A 191 3.57 0.03 16.73
N VAL A 192 4.77 0.47 16.40
CA VAL A 192 6.03 -0.08 16.93
C VAL A 192 7.00 1.05 17.28
N PRO A 193 8.00 0.82 18.16
CA PRO A 193 9.09 1.77 18.35
C PRO A 193 9.77 2.11 17.02
N ALA A 194 10.20 3.37 16.87
CA ALA A 194 10.79 3.83 15.60
C ALA A 194 11.99 2.99 15.15
N GLU A 195 12.81 2.54 16.08
CA GLU A 195 13.98 1.70 15.83
C GLU A 195 13.64 0.28 15.38
N GLU A 196 12.43 -0.21 15.66
CA GLU A 196 11.98 -1.54 15.29
C GLU A 196 11.19 -1.55 13.96
N LEU A 197 10.79 -0.39 13.42
CA LEU A 197 9.84 -0.28 12.33
C LEU A 197 10.24 -1.13 11.11
N ALA A 198 11.47 -0.96 10.61
CA ALA A 198 11.94 -1.68 9.42
C ALA A 198 11.94 -3.20 9.64
N GLN A 199 12.40 -3.66 10.81
CA GLN A 199 12.43 -5.09 11.14
C GLN A 199 11.03 -5.68 11.27
N GLN A 200 10.09 -4.95 11.88
CA GLN A 200 8.71 -5.41 12.05
C GLN A 200 7.96 -5.46 10.72
N CYS A 201 8.17 -4.46 9.84
CA CYS A 201 7.63 -4.47 8.48
C CYS A 201 8.18 -5.64 7.67
N HIS A 202 9.49 -5.87 7.72
CA HIS A 202 10.13 -6.99 7.03
C HIS A 202 9.60 -8.35 7.54
N ASN A 203 9.49 -8.53 8.86
CA ASN A 203 8.93 -9.74 9.46
C ASN A 203 7.47 -9.95 9.04
N PHE A 204 6.68 -8.88 8.92
CA PHE A 204 5.29 -8.94 8.51
C PHE A 204 5.19 -9.32 7.03
N ALA A 205 6.01 -8.72 6.16
CA ALA A 205 6.10 -9.05 4.75
C ALA A 205 6.54 -10.51 4.53
N THR A 206 7.54 -10.98 5.26
CA THR A 206 8.04 -12.36 5.19
C THR A 206 6.95 -13.38 5.50
N ARG A 207 6.17 -13.16 6.55
CA ARG A 207 5.03 -14.06 6.90
C ARG A 207 3.99 -14.15 5.78
N ILE A 208 3.74 -13.06 5.07
CA ILE A 208 2.83 -13.06 3.92
C ILE A 208 3.48 -13.76 2.72
N ALA A 209 4.76 -13.52 2.47
CA ALA A 209 5.51 -14.13 1.37
C ALA A 209 5.65 -15.65 1.50
N GLU A 210 5.52 -16.22 2.71
CA GLU A 210 5.52 -17.67 2.96
C GLU A 210 4.26 -18.39 2.44
N ALA A 211 3.19 -17.66 2.16
CA ALA A 211 1.94 -18.22 1.62
C ALA A 211 2.00 -18.42 0.09
N SER A 212 1.05 -19.17 -0.46
CA SER A 212 0.88 -19.29 -1.91
C SER A 212 0.59 -17.92 -2.55
N SER A 213 1.41 -17.52 -3.52
CA SER A 213 1.20 -16.25 -4.24
C SER A 213 -0.12 -16.23 -5.00
N LEU A 214 -0.54 -17.37 -5.55
CA LEU A 214 -1.83 -17.47 -6.22
C LEU A 214 -2.98 -17.19 -5.25
N THR A 215 -2.97 -17.85 -4.10
CA THR A 215 -4.03 -17.69 -3.10
C THR A 215 -4.08 -16.27 -2.55
N VAL A 216 -2.92 -15.67 -2.27
CA VAL A 216 -2.85 -14.27 -1.79
C VAL A 216 -3.39 -13.30 -2.85
N ALA A 217 -2.98 -13.47 -4.12
CA ALA A 217 -3.43 -12.62 -5.22
C ALA A 217 -4.95 -12.72 -5.46
N LEU A 218 -5.49 -13.95 -5.50
CA LEU A 218 -6.92 -14.19 -5.63
C LEU A 218 -7.71 -13.60 -4.45
N GLY A 219 -7.18 -13.79 -3.24
CA GLY A 219 -7.79 -13.26 -2.02
C GLY A 219 -7.84 -11.74 -2.01
N LYS A 220 -6.74 -11.05 -2.36
CA LYS A 220 -6.69 -9.61 -2.46
C LYS A 220 -7.67 -9.08 -3.50
N GLN A 221 -7.66 -9.64 -4.71
CA GLN A 221 -8.59 -9.25 -5.78
C GLN A 221 -10.05 -9.45 -5.35
N ALA A 222 -10.35 -10.59 -4.74
CA ALA A 222 -11.69 -10.89 -4.27
C ALA A 222 -12.14 -9.94 -3.16
N PHE A 223 -11.25 -9.57 -2.25
CA PHE A 223 -11.53 -8.63 -1.17
C PHE A 223 -11.99 -7.28 -1.73
N TYR A 224 -11.22 -6.68 -2.64
CA TYR A 224 -11.56 -5.38 -3.22
C TYR A 224 -12.77 -5.43 -4.16
N THR A 225 -13.04 -6.56 -4.79
CA THR A 225 -14.24 -6.72 -5.62
C THR A 225 -15.51 -6.79 -4.78
N GLN A 226 -15.49 -7.53 -3.67
CA GLN A 226 -16.69 -7.81 -2.87
C GLN A 226 -17.06 -6.70 -1.88
N ILE A 227 -16.07 -5.90 -1.41
CA ILE A 227 -16.26 -5.00 -0.26
C ILE A 227 -17.31 -3.91 -0.50
N ASP A 228 -17.51 -3.52 -1.75
CA ASP A 228 -18.49 -2.50 -2.16
C ASP A 228 -19.80 -3.12 -2.70
N LEU A 229 -19.95 -4.46 -2.68
CA LEU A 229 -21.19 -5.16 -3.08
C LEU A 229 -22.18 -5.26 -1.91
N ASP A 230 -23.47 -5.35 -2.22
CA ASP A 230 -24.45 -5.80 -1.22
C ASP A 230 -24.15 -7.24 -0.77
N GLN A 231 -24.50 -7.57 0.46
CA GLN A 231 -24.13 -8.84 1.10
C GLN A 231 -24.51 -10.08 0.28
N PRO A 232 -25.71 -10.22 -0.31
CA PRO A 232 -26.06 -11.37 -1.14
C PRO A 232 -25.15 -11.52 -2.36
N LYS A 233 -24.83 -10.43 -3.07
CA LYS A 233 -23.92 -10.45 -4.22
C LYS A 233 -22.48 -10.73 -3.80
N ALA A 234 -22.04 -10.16 -2.67
CA ALA A 234 -20.72 -10.42 -2.10
C ALA A 234 -20.53 -11.92 -1.82
N TYR A 235 -21.50 -12.58 -1.17
CA TYR A 235 -21.43 -14.02 -0.93
C TYR A 235 -21.51 -14.85 -2.21
N ALA A 236 -22.35 -14.48 -3.18
CA ALA A 236 -22.43 -15.16 -4.46
C ALA A 236 -21.08 -15.14 -5.19
N TYR A 237 -20.45 -13.97 -5.25
CA TYR A 237 -19.13 -13.80 -5.85
C TYR A 237 -18.04 -14.57 -5.06
N ALA A 238 -17.96 -14.36 -3.75
CA ALA A 238 -16.93 -14.98 -2.91
C ALA A 238 -16.98 -16.51 -2.94
N LYS A 239 -18.19 -17.10 -2.97
CA LYS A 239 -18.39 -18.55 -3.11
C LYS A 239 -17.77 -19.08 -4.41
N GLU A 240 -17.98 -18.42 -5.53
CA GLU A 240 -17.40 -18.84 -6.81
C GLU A 240 -15.86 -18.74 -6.78
N VAL A 241 -15.30 -17.63 -6.27
CA VAL A 241 -13.84 -17.47 -6.11
C VAL A 241 -13.27 -18.57 -5.21
N MET A 242 -13.91 -18.86 -4.07
CA MET A 242 -13.48 -19.90 -3.14
C MET A 242 -13.53 -21.30 -3.78
N SER A 243 -14.58 -21.59 -4.55
CA SER A 243 -14.74 -22.85 -5.27
C SER A 243 -13.67 -23.06 -6.33
N MET A 244 -13.36 -21.99 -7.09
CA MET A 244 -12.28 -22.03 -8.08
C MET A 244 -10.90 -22.16 -7.43
N ASN A 245 -10.64 -21.42 -6.35
CA ASN A 245 -9.37 -21.52 -5.63
C ASN A 245 -9.16 -22.91 -5.04
N ALA A 246 -10.21 -23.57 -4.57
CA ALA A 246 -10.12 -24.94 -4.06
C ALA A 246 -9.64 -25.96 -5.12
N LEU A 247 -9.80 -25.69 -6.41
CA LEU A 247 -9.29 -26.53 -7.51
C LEU A 247 -7.82 -26.27 -7.83
N ALA A 248 -7.24 -25.17 -7.35
CA ALA A 248 -5.85 -24.82 -7.61
C ALA A 248 -4.88 -25.84 -7.01
N ALA A 249 -3.76 -26.09 -7.70
CA ALA A 249 -2.74 -27.03 -7.24
C ALA A 249 -2.19 -26.64 -5.86
N ASP A 250 -1.97 -25.35 -5.62
CA ASP A 250 -1.50 -24.86 -4.32
C ASP A 250 -2.54 -25.09 -3.20
N ALA A 251 -3.83 -24.94 -3.48
CA ALA A 251 -4.86 -25.22 -2.48
C ALA A 251 -4.90 -26.72 -2.11
N GLN A 252 -4.82 -27.60 -3.11
CA GLN A 252 -4.78 -29.05 -2.90
C GLN A 252 -3.50 -29.49 -2.16
N GLU A 253 -2.34 -28.90 -2.52
CA GLU A 253 -1.08 -29.11 -1.81
C GLU A 253 -1.19 -28.64 -0.36
N GLY A 254 -1.72 -27.45 -0.12
CA GLY A 254 -1.85 -26.90 1.24
C GLY A 254 -2.74 -27.76 2.13
N ILE A 255 -3.88 -28.25 1.61
CA ILE A 255 -4.78 -29.13 2.31
C ILE A 255 -4.09 -30.46 2.64
N SER A 256 -3.43 -31.09 1.64
CA SER A 256 -2.72 -32.35 1.82
C SER A 256 -1.57 -32.21 2.83
N ALA A 257 -0.75 -31.17 2.69
CA ALA A 257 0.36 -30.89 3.61
C ALA A 257 -0.12 -30.70 5.06
N PHE A 258 -1.26 -29.99 5.25
CA PHE A 258 -1.85 -29.80 6.56
C PHE A 258 -2.30 -31.13 7.19
N LEU A 259 -3.01 -31.98 6.43
CA LEU A 259 -3.47 -33.30 6.89
C LEU A 259 -2.29 -34.25 7.22
N GLU A 260 -1.21 -34.17 6.42
CA GLU A 260 0.00 -34.97 6.58
C GLU A 260 1.00 -34.36 7.59
N LYS A 261 0.70 -33.19 8.17
CA LYS A 261 1.57 -32.45 9.12
C LYS A 261 2.96 -32.16 8.57
N ARG A 262 3.09 -31.83 7.31
CA ARG A 262 4.31 -31.42 6.62
C ARG A 262 4.24 -29.97 6.15
N ARG A 263 5.38 -29.40 5.76
CA ARG A 263 5.41 -28.10 5.11
C ARG A 263 4.87 -28.19 3.69
N ALA A 264 4.03 -27.24 3.29
CA ALA A 264 3.53 -27.13 1.92
C ALA A 264 4.60 -26.57 0.97
N CYS A 265 4.55 -27.00 -0.30
CA CYS A 265 5.42 -26.51 -1.36
C CYS A 265 4.59 -25.79 -2.42
N TRP A 266 4.67 -24.46 -2.44
CA TRP A 266 3.87 -23.65 -3.33
C TRP A 266 4.46 -23.60 -4.74
N THR A 267 3.59 -23.73 -5.75
CA THR A 267 3.96 -23.68 -7.19
C THR A 267 3.39 -22.43 -7.88
N GLY A 268 2.47 -21.71 -7.24
CA GLY A 268 1.78 -20.57 -7.82
C GLY A 268 0.74 -20.93 -8.88
N ARG A 269 0.16 -22.14 -8.78
CA ARG A 269 -0.79 -22.69 -9.76
C ARG A 269 -2.06 -23.22 -9.12
#